data_334ff33d518f7350c924da16a56289a3
#
_entry.id   334ff33d518f7350c924da16a56289a3
#
_cell.length_a   1.000
_cell.length_b   1.000
_cell.length_c   1.000
_cell.angle_alpha   90.00
_cell.angle_beta   90.00
_cell.angle_gamma   90.00
#
_symmetry.space_group_name_H-M   'P 1'
#
loop_
_entity.id
_entity.type
_entity.pdbx_description
1 polymer ?
#
loop_
_entity_poly.entity_id
_entity_poly.type
_entity_poly.pdbx_seq_one_letter_code
_entity_poly.pdbx_strand_id
1 'polypeptide(L)'
;RSISENLRPGMLDVLGLGAAIEHHVGKFAQSTGVQCQLAMNQSDFPLDDRSATTVFRLLQEALTNVARHAQAQRVEIQLVGLEKEVLLVVHDDGRGIQSQGSSKRSSYGMLGMRERVGLLGGNLLVESEPGKGTRIEASIPYPAAGDGA
;
A
#
# COMPACT_ATOMS: atom_id res chain seq x y z
N ARG A 1 -15.08 -9.71 10.45
CA ARG A 1 -15.82 -10.65 9.63
C ARG A 1 -15.13 -10.84 8.28
N SER A 2 -15.11 -12.09 7.83
CA SER A 2 -14.43 -12.39 6.58
C SER A 2 -15.10 -11.73 5.37
N ILE A 3 -16.41 -11.54 5.43
CA ILE A 3 -17.13 -10.91 4.34
C ILE A 3 -16.62 -9.49 4.10
N SER A 4 -16.42 -8.74 5.18
CA SER A 4 -15.98 -7.35 5.03
C SER A 4 -14.56 -7.26 4.49
N GLU A 5 -13.75 -8.31 4.66
CA GLU A 5 -12.40 -8.30 4.11
C GLU A 5 -12.39 -8.40 2.58
N ASN A 6 -13.42 -8.98 2.01
CA ASN A 6 -13.49 -9.18 0.57
C ASN A 6 -14.27 -8.08 -0.13
N LEU A 7 -14.90 -7.20 0.63
CA LEU A 7 -15.66 -6.11 0.06
C LEU A 7 -14.81 -4.87 -0.04
N ARG A 8 -15.14 -4.04 -1.01
CA ARG A 8 -14.51 -2.74 -1.13
C ARG A 8 -14.80 -1.91 0.11
N PRO A 9 -13.80 -1.30 0.74
CA PRO A 9 -14.04 -0.50 1.95
C PRO A 9 -14.99 0.65 1.65
N GLY A 10 -15.95 0.87 2.56
CA GLY A 10 -16.93 1.94 2.37
C GLY A 10 -16.30 3.32 2.28
N MET A 11 -15.21 3.54 3.04
CA MET A 11 -14.51 4.82 3.01
C MET A 11 -14.02 5.12 1.60
N LEU A 12 -13.57 4.10 0.88
CA LEU A 12 -13.08 4.24 -0.48
C LEU A 12 -14.18 4.70 -1.42
N ASP A 13 -15.40 4.15 -1.24
CA ASP A 13 -16.53 4.52 -2.08
C ASP A 13 -17.00 5.95 -1.82
N VAL A 14 -16.98 6.37 -0.57
CA VAL A 14 -17.53 7.66 -0.19
C VAL A 14 -16.52 8.79 -0.37
N LEU A 15 -15.30 8.59 0.07
CA LEU A 15 -14.32 9.66 0.15
C LEU A 15 -13.23 9.60 -0.92
N GLY A 16 -13.12 8.47 -1.63
CA GLY A 16 -12.07 8.29 -2.61
C GLY A 16 -10.79 7.77 -2.00
N LEU A 17 -9.84 7.44 -2.88
CA LEU A 17 -8.63 6.75 -2.48
C LEU A 17 -7.74 7.57 -1.55
N GLY A 18 -7.52 8.84 -1.89
CA GLY A 18 -6.61 9.68 -1.07
C GLY A 18 -7.10 9.81 0.35
N ALA A 19 -8.38 10.13 0.52
CA ALA A 19 -8.96 10.30 1.84
C ALA A 19 -9.01 8.99 2.62
N ALA A 20 -9.28 7.88 1.93
CA ALA A 20 -9.30 6.58 2.58
C ALA A 20 -7.91 6.22 3.11
N ILE A 21 -6.88 6.50 2.32
CA ILE A 21 -5.49 6.24 2.74
C ILE A 21 -5.15 7.12 3.93
N GLU A 22 -5.49 8.40 3.86
CA GLU A 22 -5.20 9.32 4.96
C GLU A 22 -5.84 8.85 6.26
N HIS A 23 -7.09 8.43 6.18
CA HIS A 23 -7.80 7.93 7.35
C HIS A 23 -7.15 6.66 7.90
N HIS A 24 -6.80 5.73 7.03
CA HIS A 24 -6.20 4.48 7.46
C HIS A 24 -4.83 4.68 8.10
N VAL A 25 -4.02 5.56 7.51
CA VAL A 25 -2.70 5.86 8.06
C VAL A 25 -2.84 6.50 9.44
N GLY A 26 -3.80 7.40 9.60
CA GLY A 26 -4.04 8.03 10.90
C GLY A 26 -4.43 7.02 11.97
N LYS A 27 -5.30 6.09 11.63
CA LYS A 27 -5.69 5.05 12.58
C LYS A 27 -4.52 4.13 12.93
N PHE A 28 -3.72 3.80 11.94
CA PHE A 28 -2.54 2.98 12.15
C PHE A 28 -1.57 3.65 13.11
N ALA A 29 -1.28 4.93 12.88
CA ALA A 29 -0.38 5.68 13.73
C ALA A 29 -0.88 5.73 15.16
N GLN A 30 -2.18 5.96 15.33
CA GLN A 30 -2.78 6.01 16.65
C GLN A 30 -2.69 4.68 17.40
N SER A 31 -2.95 3.59 16.70
CA SER A 31 -3.02 2.30 17.36
C SER A 31 -1.66 1.69 17.62
N THR A 32 -0.63 2.06 16.85
CA THR A 32 0.69 1.45 16.98
C THR A 32 1.72 2.37 17.61
N GLY A 33 1.49 3.67 17.60
CA GLY A 33 2.50 4.62 18.07
C GLY A 33 3.60 4.89 17.05
N VAL A 34 3.54 4.28 15.88
CA VAL A 34 4.53 4.52 14.83
C VAL A 34 4.29 5.89 14.22
N GLN A 35 5.35 6.65 14.04
CA GLN A 35 5.25 7.94 13.37
C GLN A 35 5.08 7.74 11.88
N CYS A 36 3.99 8.25 11.34
CA CYS A 36 3.69 8.10 9.93
C CYS A 36 3.71 9.45 9.24
N GLN A 37 4.41 9.53 8.12
CA GLN A 37 4.41 10.71 7.28
C GLN A 37 3.79 10.32 5.96
N LEU A 38 2.73 11.04 5.58
CA LEU A 38 2.02 10.77 4.34
C LEU A 38 2.12 11.98 3.44
N ALA A 39 2.54 11.76 2.22
CA ALA A 39 2.63 12.82 1.22
C ALA A 39 1.87 12.39 -0.02
N MET A 40 1.03 13.28 -0.53
CA MET A 40 0.29 13.08 -1.77
C MET A 40 0.44 14.33 -2.61
N ASN A 41 0.65 14.15 -3.91
CA ASN A 41 0.82 15.30 -4.79
C ASN A 41 -0.49 15.81 -5.37
N GLN A 42 -1.59 15.13 -5.08
CA GLN A 42 -2.90 15.56 -5.55
C GLN A 42 -3.96 14.95 -4.63
N SER A 43 -5.18 15.42 -4.74
CA SER A 43 -6.25 14.93 -3.87
C SER A 43 -7.08 13.84 -4.52
N ASP A 44 -7.02 13.73 -5.83
CA ASP A 44 -7.83 12.78 -6.57
C ASP A 44 -6.95 11.97 -7.50
N PHE A 45 -7.19 10.65 -7.51
CA PHE A 45 -6.41 9.73 -8.32
C PHE A 45 -7.40 8.94 -9.18
N PRO A 46 -7.45 9.24 -10.49
CA PRO A 46 -8.51 8.70 -11.36
C PRO A 46 -8.28 7.24 -11.73
N LEU A 47 -8.30 6.39 -10.74
CA LEU A 47 -8.21 4.95 -10.92
C LEU A 47 -9.61 4.37 -10.92
N ASP A 48 -9.81 3.25 -11.63
CA ASP A 48 -11.07 2.55 -11.53
C ASP A 48 -11.17 1.86 -10.17
N ASP A 49 -12.35 1.30 -9.87
CA ASP A 49 -12.60 0.70 -8.57
C ASP A 49 -11.62 -0.41 -8.24
N ARG A 50 -11.31 -1.24 -9.22
CA ARG A 50 -10.42 -2.37 -9.01
C ARG A 50 -9.01 -1.91 -8.67
N SER A 51 -8.51 -0.93 -9.42
CA SER A 51 -7.17 -0.42 -9.20
C SER A 51 -7.07 0.32 -7.88
N ALA A 52 -8.06 1.16 -7.58
CA ALA A 52 -8.06 1.89 -6.30
C ALA A 52 -8.10 0.94 -5.12
N THR A 53 -8.93 -0.11 -5.21
CA THR A 53 -9.01 -1.11 -4.15
C THR A 53 -7.67 -1.82 -3.98
N THR A 54 -7.01 -2.14 -5.09
CA THR A 54 -5.71 -2.81 -5.01
C THR A 54 -4.67 -1.94 -4.33
N VAL A 55 -4.63 -0.64 -4.66
CA VAL A 55 -3.71 0.28 -4.00
C VAL A 55 -3.98 0.34 -2.51
N PHE A 56 -5.25 0.46 -2.14
CA PHE A 56 -5.62 0.54 -0.74
C PHE A 56 -5.24 -0.74 0.03
N ARG A 57 -5.53 -1.90 -0.55
CA ARG A 57 -5.18 -3.18 0.08
C ARG A 57 -3.67 -3.33 0.20
N LEU A 58 -2.93 -2.87 -0.79
CA LEU A 58 -1.48 -2.93 -0.73
C LEU A 58 -0.95 -2.09 0.43
N LEU A 59 -1.49 -0.89 0.61
CA LEU A 59 -1.13 -0.06 1.75
C LEU A 59 -1.43 -0.78 3.06
N GLN A 60 -2.61 -1.38 3.17
CA GLN A 60 -2.98 -2.10 4.38
C GLN A 60 -2.01 -3.25 4.67
N GLU A 61 -1.66 -4.00 3.65
CA GLU A 61 -0.73 -5.12 3.81
C GLU A 61 0.65 -4.63 4.22
N ALA A 62 1.12 -3.55 3.59
CA ALA A 62 2.43 -2.99 3.92
C ALA A 62 2.48 -2.52 5.37
N LEU A 63 1.44 -1.82 5.82
CA LEU A 63 1.40 -1.33 7.20
C LEU A 63 1.25 -2.46 8.21
N THR A 64 0.51 -3.51 7.85
CA THR A 64 0.40 -4.68 8.70
C THR A 64 1.77 -5.33 8.88
N ASN A 65 2.55 -5.41 7.81
CA ASN A 65 3.90 -5.96 7.91
C ASN A 65 4.79 -5.09 8.79
N VAL A 66 4.66 -3.78 8.71
CA VAL A 66 5.40 -2.88 9.59
C VAL A 66 5.05 -3.17 11.05
N ALA A 67 3.77 -3.30 11.35
CA ALA A 67 3.33 -3.51 12.72
C ALA A 67 3.82 -4.83 13.29
N ARG A 68 3.88 -5.86 12.45
CA ARG A 68 4.20 -7.21 12.93
C ARG A 68 5.68 -7.52 12.98
N HIS A 69 6.45 -6.97 12.06
CA HIS A 69 7.80 -7.51 11.83
C HIS A 69 8.91 -6.48 11.84
N ALA A 70 8.59 -5.23 11.55
CA ALA A 70 9.66 -4.28 11.27
C ALA A 70 10.28 -3.66 12.52
N GLN A 71 9.53 -3.58 13.62
CA GLN A 71 9.95 -2.82 14.79
C GLN A 71 10.34 -1.40 14.41
N ALA A 72 9.61 -0.85 13.46
CA ALA A 72 9.88 0.48 12.94
C ALA A 72 9.38 1.55 13.90
N GLN A 73 10.03 2.69 13.90
CA GLN A 73 9.56 3.86 14.62
C GLN A 73 8.93 4.87 13.67
N ARG A 74 9.30 4.83 12.39
CA ARG A 74 8.81 5.76 11.40
C ARG A 74 8.48 5.04 10.11
N VAL A 75 7.41 5.50 9.46
CA VAL A 75 7.02 5.02 8.16
C VAL A 75 6.73 6.24 7.29
N GLU A 76 7.31 6.26 6.11
CA GLU A 76 7.02 7.28 5.11
C GLU A 76 6.16 6.66 4.02
N ILE A 77 5.06 7.32 3.71
CA ILE A 77 4.11 6.85 2.72
C ILE A 77 3.93 7.95 1.70
N GLN A 78 4.05 7.61 0.44
CA GLN A 78 3.85 8.55 -0.65
C GLN A 78 2.85 7.96 -1.64
N LEU A 79 1.89 8.78 -2.03
CA LEU A 79 0.97 8.43 -3.10
C LEU A 79 1.06 9.54 -4.12
N VAL A 80 1.63 9.21 -5.28
CA VAL A 80 1.98 10.19 -6.28
C VAL A 80 1.29 9.86 -7.59
N GLY A 81 0.49 10.79 -8.09
CA GLY A 81 -0.08 10.66 -9.42
C GLY A 81 0.92 11.17 -10.45
N LEU A 82 1.27 10.30 -11.38
CA LEU A 82 2.13 10.63 -12.50
C LEU A 82 1.27 10.70 -13.76
N GLU A 83 1.89 10.95 -14.89
CA GLU A 83 1.13 11.13 -16.11
C GLU A 83 0.34 9.88 -16.49
N LYS A 84 0.95 8.72 -16.35
CA LYS A 84 0.34 7.49 -16.82
C LYS A 84 0.09 6.46 -15.73
N GLU A 85 0.46 6.77 -14.51
CA GLU A 85 0.34 5.79 -13.43
C GLU A 85 0.30 6.48 -12.09
N VAL A 86 -0.13 5.71 -11.09
CA VAL A 86 -0.07 6.14 -9.70
C VAL A 86 1.04 5.32 -9.04
N LEU A 87 1.84 5.98 -8.23
CA LEU A 87 2.94 5.34 -7.51
C LEU A 87 2.64 5.38 -6.02
N LEU A 88 2.69 4.22 -5.38
CA LEU A 88 2.58 4.11 -3.93
C LEU A 88 3.93 3.67 -3.40
N VAL A 89 4.46 4.41 -2.42
CA VAL A 89 5.71 4.05 -1.75
C VAL A 89 5.44 3.96 -0.27
N VAL A 90 5.88 2.86 0.35
CA VAL A 90 5.84 2.68 1.79
C VAL A 90 7.24 2.28 2.24
N HIS A 91 7.86 3.13 3.04
CA HIS A 91 9.24 2.93 3.46
C HIS A 91 9.33 3.05 4.98
N ASP A 92 9.73 1.98 5.65
CA ASP A 92 9.89 2.00 7.10
C ASP A 92 11.37 1.95 7.48
N ASP A 93 11.67 2.40 8.69
CA ASP A 93 13.02 2.40 9.22
C ASP A 93 13.27 1.23 10.17
N GLY A 94 12.50 0.15 10.00
CA GLY A 94 12.59 -1.00 10.87
C GLY A 94 13.81 -1.85 10.59
N ARG A 95 13.76 -3.07 11.07
CA ARG A 95 14.91 -3.95 10.95
C ARG A 95 14.98 -4.70 9.62
N GLY A 96 14.02 -4.45 8.72
CA GLY A 96 13.98 -5.11 7.44
C GLY A 96 13.47 -6.53 7.55
N ILE A 97 13.34 -7.17 6.41
CA ILE A 97 12.90 -8.56 6.35
C ILE A 97 14.11 -9.44 6.60
N GLN A 98 14.04 -10.24 7.65
CA GLN A 98 15.11 -11.17 7.98
C GLN A 98 14.89 -12.46 7.21
N SER A 99 15.94 -13.00 6.61
CA SER A 99 15.80 -14.21 5.82
C SER A 99 15.25 -15.37 6.63
N GLN A 100 15.59 -15.43 7.91
CA GLN A 100 15.08 -16.45 8.79
C GLN A 100 13.88 -16.00 9.59
N GLY A 101 13.68 -14.70 9.69
CA GLY A 101 12.60 -14.15 10.47
C GLY A 101 11.34 -13.86 9.68
N SER A 102 11.40 -13.95 8.37
CA SER A 102 10.24 -13.70 7.54
C SER A 102 9.18 -14.76 7.79
N SER A 103 7.99 -14.33 8.17
CA SER A 103 6.92 -15.27 8.33
C SER A 103 6.39 -15.66 6.94
N LYS A 104 5.89 -16.89 6.85
CA LYS A 104 5.28 -17.32 5.61
C LYS A 104 4.08 -16.46 5.24
N ARG A 105 3.38 -15.99 6.26
CA ARG A 105 2.21 -15.12 6.03
C ARG A 105 2.61 -13.84 5.32
N SER A 106 3.69 -13.20 5.74
CA SER A 106 4.16 -11.99 5.07
C SER A 106 4.56 -12.27 3.64
N SER A 107 5.25 -13.39 3.41
CA SER A 107 5.66 -13.77 2.06
C SER A 107 4.46 -14.00 1.17
N TYR A 108 3.44 -14.70 1.68
CA TYR A 108 2.24 -14.96 0.90
C TYR A 108 1.46 -13.69 0.62
N GLY A 109 1.41 -12.78 1.60
CA GLY A 109 0.74 -11.50 1.41
C GLY A 109 1.36 -10.69 0.30
N MET A 110 2.68 -10.59 0.31
CA MET A 110 3.38 -9.85 -0.74
C MET A 110 3.26 -10.52 -2.10
N LEU A 111 3.31 -11.86 -2.14
CA LEU A 111 3.13 -12.57 -3.40
C LEU A 111 1.75 -12.30 -3.98
N GLY A 112 0.71 -12.38 -3.16
CA GLY A 112 -0.63 -12.08 -3.62
C GLY A 112 -0.77 -10.66 -4.13
N MET A 113 -0.16 -9.71 -3.45
CA MET A 113 -0.20 -8.32 -3.89
C MET A 113 0.53 -8.16 -5.22
N ARG A 114 1.68 -8.81 -5.36
CA ARG A 114 2.44 -8.73 -6.61
C ARG A 114 1.62 -9.26 -7.78
N GLU A 115 0.91 -10.34 -7.56
CA GLU A 115 0.05 -10.91 -8.61
C GLU A 115 -1.07 -9.97 -8.98
N ARG A 116 -1.71 -9.35 -7.98
CA ARG A 116 -2.81 -8.42 -8.25
C ARG A 116 -2.33 -7.19 -9.00
N VAL A 117 -1.19 -6.64 -8.58
CA VAL A 117 -0.62 -5.48 -9.26
C VAL A 117 -0.27 -5.85 -10.69
N GLY A 118 0.31 -7.04 -10.90
CA GLY A 118 0.64 -7.50 -12.24
C GLY A 118 -0.58 -7.63 -13.14
N LEU A 119 -1.69 -8.10 -12.59
CA LEU A 119 -2.92 -8.22 -13.36
C LEU A 119 -3.46 -6.88 -13.84
N LEU A 120 -3.11 -5.81 -13.15
CA LEU A 120 -3.50 -4.46 -13.54
C LEU A 120 -2.49 -3.81 -14.47
N GLY A 121 -1.46 -4.53 -14.86
CA GLY A 121 -0.42 -3.99 -15.72
C GLY A 121 0.64 -3.19 -14.97
N GLY A 122 0.66 -3.30 -13.65
CA GLY A 122 1.61 -2.56 -12.84
C GLY A 122 2.78 -3.40 -12.38
N ASN A 123 3.58 -2.82 -11.50
CA ASN A 123 4.75 -3.47 -10.93
C ASN A 123 4.81 -3.25 -9.45
N LEU A 124 5.30 -4.25 -8.73
CA LEU A 124 5.53 -4.16 -7.29
C LEU A 124 6.97 -4.52 -7.01
N LEU A 125 7.68 -3.60 -6.38
CA LEU A 125 9.08 -3.79 -6.02
C LEU A 125 9.19 -3.74 -4.50
N VAL A 126 9.88 -4.74 -3.94
CA VAL A 126 10.13 -4.77 -2.49
C VAL A 126 11.63 -4.83 -2.30
N GLU A 127 12.16 -3.84 -1.59
CA GLU A 127 13.58 -3.77 -1.27
C GLU A 127 13.73 -3.78 0.23
N SER A 128 14.53 -4.68 0.75
CA SER A 128 14.73 -4.81 2.18
C SER A 128 16.12 -5.32 2.47
N GLU A 129 16.75 -4.70 3.47
CA GLU A 129 18.03 -5.17 3.99
C GLU A 129 17.91 -5.30 5.50
N PRO A 130 18.44 -6.38 6.09
CA PRO A 130 18.40 -6.52 7.54
C PRO A 130 19.02 -5.30 8.21
N GLY A 131 18.27 -4.72 9.14
CA GLY A 131 18.74 -3.56 9.89
C GLY A 131 18.52 -2.23 9.21
N LYS A 132 18.01 -2.21 7.97
CA LYS A 132 17.87 -0.96 7.22
C LYS A 132 16.43 -0.66 6.79
N GLY A 133 15.48 -1.49 7.23
CA GLY A 133 14.09 -1.26 6.91
C GLY A 133 13.68 -1.87 5.59
N THR A 134 12.46 -1.56 5.20
CA THR A 134 11.84 -2.12 4.00
C THR A 134 11.20 -0.99 3.21
N ARG A 135 11.40 -1.03 1.89
CA ARG A 135 10.76 -0.11 0.97
C ARG A 135 9.92 -0.90 -0.01
N ILE A 136 8.65 -0.56 -0.09
CA ILE A 136 7.71 -1.15 -1.03
C ILE A 136 7.30 -0.07 -2.00
N GLU A 137 7.38 -0.37 -3.28
CA GLU A 137 7.04 0.58 -4.32
C GLU A 137 6.15 -0.11 -5.34
N ALA A 138 4.96 0.44 -5.54
CA ALA A 138 4.01 -0.12 -6.48
C ALA A 138 3.61 0.94 -7.49
N SER A 139 3.65 0.59 -8.77
CA SER A 139 3.15 1.44 -9.82
C SER A 139 1.93 0.79 -10.45
N ILE A 140 0.85 1.55 -10.58
CA ILE A 140 -0.41 1.07 -11.12
C ILE A 140 -0.82 2.01 -12.24
N PRO A 141 -0.93 1.52 -13.48
CA PRO A 141 -1.29 2.41 -14.58
C PRO A 141 -2.73 2.86 -14.46
N TYR A 142 -3.00 4.06 -14.95
CA TYR A 142 -4.37 4.50 -15.10
C TYR A 142 -5.05 3.65 -16.17
N PRO A 143 -6.38 3.51 -16.10
CA PRO A 143 -7.08 2.83 -17.18
C PRO A 143 -6.76 3.52 -18.51
N ALA A 144 -6.59 2.72 -19.56
CA ALA A 144 -6.25 3.27 -20.87
C ALA A 144 -7.37 4.20 -21.34
N ALA A 145 -6.97 5.33 -21.91
CA ALA A 145 -7.95 6.25 -22.45
C ALA A 145 -8.75 5.55 -23.55
N GLY A 146 -10.06 5.64 -23.45
CA GLY A 146 -10.92 5.00 -24.42
C GLY A 146 -11.35 3.60 -24.06
N ASP A 147 -10.68 2.95 -23.12
CA ASP A 147 -11.11 1.61 -22.73
C ASP A 147 -12.43 1.65 -22.00
N GLY A 148 -12.67 2.69 -21.28
CA GLY A 148 -13.92 2.85 -20.60
C GLY A 148 -14.96 3.52 -21.46
N ALA A 149 -14.55 3.90 -22.62
CA ALA A 149 -15.46 4.60 -23.51
C ALA A 149 -16.36 3.61 -24.23
#